data_e8b9c2e02f73bfb1f26c68a5fa4b6fd1
#
_entry.id   e8b9c2e02f73bfb1f26c68a5fa4b6fd1
#
_cell.length_a   1.000
_cell.length_b   1.000
_cell.length_c   1.000
_cell.angle_alpha   90.00
_cell.angle_beta   90.00
_cell.angle_gamma   90.00
#
_symmetry.space_group_name_H-M   'P 1'
#
loop_
_entity.id
_entity.type
_entity.pdbx_description
1 polymer ?
#
loop_
_entity_poly.entity_id
_entity_poly.type
_entity_poly.pdbx_seq_one_letter_code
_entity_poly.pdbx_strand_id
1 'polypeptide(L)'
;MKRMRQISDKWTEDDVKYLSQYGIKVKAGKFMSFEIEEGENYNKVRKYLENKWKNTHALSYRDIFFYKYSQEDIDAAEYFIFTGHQCCGYPQPASDMKYMSLCFDAEKFCWSCGCGRIQTNDLRVNKLSRHGFWSYCAWIYDQFFVNEKIYNEVFAPYGIEKRAVIKGGKVLEDVFQLVIPVIDEPLDLTGRKHWLCPDCNNIKYDIVHRDYPFFPLHEHPLPCIYKTKEFFGTGPREWDASRVIIISKDIVNKLLKSKDLKKEWLIPCRHKESK
;
A
#
# COMPACT_ATOMS: atom_id res chain seq x y z
N MET A 1 1.53 18.53 8.23
CA MET A 1 1.51 17.06 8.57
C MET A 1 1.26 16.86 10.05
N LYS A 2 0.41 15.88 10.43
CA LYS A 2 0.09 15.52 11.82
C LYS A 2 0.39 14.04 12.04
N ARG A 3 0.90 13.72 13.23
CA ARG A 3 1.10 12.34 13.66
C ARG A 3 -0.15 11.86 14.40
N MET A 4 -0.75 10.81 13.92
CA MET A 4 -2.05 10.30 14.37
C MET A 4 -1.91 8.89 14.92
N ARG A 5 -2.83 8.51 15.78
CA ARG A 5 -3.05 7.14 16.22
C ARG A 5 -4.45 6.68 15.83
N GLN A 6 -4.54 5.47 15.29
CA GLN A 6 -5.80 4.76 15.13
C GLN A 6 -5.87 3.67 16.18
N ILE A 7 -6.85 3.77 17.06
CA ILE A 7 -7.08 2.81 18.14
C ILE A 7 -8.38 2.06 17.85
N SER A 8 -8.31 0.73 17.92
CA SER A 8 -9.43 -0.16 17.62
C SER A 8 -9.62 -1.14 18.77
N ASP A 9 -10.82 -1.25 19.27
CA ASP A 9 -11.18 -2.20 20.32
C ASP A 9 -12.70 -2.47 20.33
N LYS A 10 -13.13 -3.44 21.14
CA LYS A 10 -14.52 -3.61 21.55
C LYS A 10 -14.78 -2.80 22.81
N TRP A 11 -15.56 -1.73 22.68
CA TRP A 11 -15.74 -0.72 23.73
C TRP A 11 -16.79 -1.15 24.76
N THR A 12 -16.55 -0.80 26.05
CA THR A 12 -17.51 -0.93 27.15
C THR A 12 -18.24 0.41 27.38
N GLU A 13 -19.27 0.41 28.23
CA GLU A 13 -19.97 1.65 28.63
C GLU A 13 -19.01 2.64 29.34
N ASP A 14 -18.09 2.13 30.18
CA ASP A 14 -17.11 2.96 30.87
C ASP A 14 -16.11 3.58 29.88
N ASP A 15 -15.70 2.82 28.84
CA ASP A 15 -14.85 3.35 27.77
C ASP A 15 -15.56 4.49 27.03
N VAL A 16 -16.82 4.30 26.67
CA VAL A 16 -17.63 5.33 25.98
C VAL A 16 -17.67 6.61 26.82
N LYS A 17 -17.97 6.48 28.11
CA LYS A 17 -18.02 7.61 29.03
C LYS A 17 -16.66 8.32 29.16
N TYR A 18 -15.57 7.56 29.30
CA TYR A 18 -14.23 8.13 29.40
C TYR A 18 -13.79 8.81 28.09
N LEU A 19 -13.91 8.13 26.96
CA LEU A 19 -13.48 8.61 25.65
C LEU A 19 -14.28 9.84 25.20
N SER A 20 -15.55 9.97 25.60
CA SER A 20 -16.39 11.12 25.27
C SER A 20 -15.83 12.45 25.83
N GLN A 21 -15.08 12.42 26.93
CA GLN A 21 -14.42 13.61 27.50
C GLN A 21 -13.36 14.21 26.55
N TYR A 22 -12.87 13.42 25.61
CA TYR A 22 -11.90 13.83 24.57
C TYR A 22 -12.56 14.04 23.20
N GLY A 23 -13.90 14.09 23.14
CA GLY A 23 -14.66 14.23 21.90
C GLY A 23 -14.69 12.97 21.03
N ILE A 24 -14.23 11.84 21.56
CA ILE A 24 -14.17 10.56 20.82
C ILE A 24 -15.52 9.86 20.93
N LYS A 25 -16.08 9.49 19.75
CA LYS A 25 -17.41 8.85 19.65
C LYS A 25 -17.26 7.37 19.29
N VAL A 26 -17.49 6.49 20.25
CA VAL A 26 -17.55 5.04 20.06
C VAL A 26 -18.87 4.50 20.65
N LYS A 27 -19.20 3.23 20.37
CA LYS A 27 -20.43 2.59 20.87
C LYS A 27 -20.09 1.35 21.69
N ALA A 28 -20.69 1.22 22.84
CA ALA A 28 -20.54 0.06 23.70
C ALA A 28 -21.00 -1.24 23.01
N GLY A 29 -20.29 -2.33 23.30
CA GLY A 29 -20.55 -3.67 22.73
C GLY A 29 -20.12 -3.84 21.28
N LYS A 30 -19.61 -2.80 20.61
CA LYS A 30 -19.17 -2.84 19.20
C LYS A 30 -17.66 -2.71 19.08
N PHE A 31 -17.08 -3.46 18.14
CA PHE A 31 -15.71 -3.24 17.70
C PHE A 31 -15.71 -2.02 16.76
N MET A 32 -15.00 -0.97 17.14
CA MET A 32 -14.90 0.29 16.39
C MET A 32 -13.51 0.88 16.52
N SER A 33 -13.12 1.66 15.51
CA SER A 33 -11.89 2.43 15.52
C SER A 33 -12.17 3.92 15.70
N PHE A 34 -11.26 4.63 16.34
CA PHE A 34 -11.20 6.09 16.32
C PHE A 34 -9.77 6.57 16.04
N GLU A 35 -9.66 7.81 15.58
CA GLU A 35 -8.39 8.48 15.35
C GLU A 35 -8.19 9.59 16.39
N ILE A 36 -6.96 9.73 16.86
CA ILE A 36 -6.55 10.79 17.78
C ILE A 36 -5.15 11.30 17.41
N GLU A 37 -4.95 12.61 17.45
CA GLU A 37 -3.63 13.21 17.24
C GLU A 37 -2.69 12.87 18.41
N GLU A 38 -1.44 12.49 18.12
CA GLU A 38 -0.44 12.29 19.16
C GLU A 38 -0.20 13.59 19.94
N GLY A 39 -0.28 13.51 21.26
CA GLY A 39 -0.16 14.65 22.16
C GLY A 39 -0.69 14.31 23.54
N GLU A 40 -1.00 15.33 24.31
CA GLU A 40 -1.41 15.18 25.71
C GLU A 40 -2.68 14.34 25.87
N ASN A 41 -3.70 14.58 25.03
CA ASN A 41 -4.96 13.83 25.06
C ASN A 41 -4.74 12.36 24.70
N TYR A 42 -3.93 12.07 23.67
CA TYR A 42 -3.55 10.69 23.34
C TYR A 42 -2.86 10.02 24.53
N ASN A 43 -1.91 10.67 25.19
CA ASN A 43 -1.21 10.09 26.32
C ASN A 43 -2.15 9.75 27.50
N LYS A 44 -3.15 10.60 27.78
CA LYS A 44 -4.19 10.33 28.79
C LYS A 44 -5.07 9.14 28.39
N VAL A 45 -5.54 9.10 27.15
CA VAL A 45 -6.35 8.00 26.61
C VAL A 45 -5.56 6.69 26.62
N ARG A 46 -4.31 6.72 26.16
CA ARG A 46 -3.42 5.56 26.14
C ARG A 46 -3.21 4.98 27.54
N LYS A 47 -2.89 5.81 28.53
CA LYS A 47 -2.72 5.39 29.95
C LYS A 47 -3.97 4.70 30.50
N TYR A 48 -5.16 5.24 30.20
CA TYR A 48 -6.42 4.62 30.57
C TYR A 48 -6.59 3.23 29.93
N LEU A 49 -6.37 3.14 28.61
CA LEU A 49 -6.51 1.89 27.88
C LEU A 49 -5.46 0.83 28.26
N GLU A 50 -4.21 1.24 28.52
CA GLU A 50 -3.16 0.32 29.00
C GLU A 50 -3.55 -0.35 30.32
N ASN A 51 -4.17 0.38 31.23
CA ASN A 51 -4.67 -0.17 32.50
C ASN A 51 -5.81 -1.18 32.28
N LYS A 52 -6.71 -0.89 31.34
CA LYS A 52 -7.76 -1.82 30.91
C LYS A 52 -7.16 -3.10 30.28
N TRP A 53 -6.21 -2.96 29.37
CA TRP A 53 -5.65 -4.08 28.61
C TRP A 53 -4.76 -4.99 29.45
N LYS A 54 -4.10 -4.49 30.49
CA LYS A 54 -3.36 -5.32 31.46
C LYS A 54 -4.26 -6.31 32.16
N ASN A 55 -5.53 -5.97 32.33
CA ASN A 55 -6.52 -6.78 33.06
C ASN A 55 -7.40 -7.64 32.14
N THR A 56 -7.27 -7.48 30.84
CA THR A 56 -8.03 -8.23 29.83
C THR A 56 -7.06 -8.87 28.85
N HIS A 57 -7.12 -10.18 28.63
CA HIS A 57 -6.39 -10.85 27.53
C HIS A 57 -6.99 -10.46 26.17
N ALA A 58 -7.07 -9.16 25.89
CA ALA A 58 -7.72 -8.64 24.68
C ALA A 58 -6.81 -8.84 23.47
N LEU A 59 -6.99 -9.94 22.76
CA LEU A 59 -6.38 -10.22 21.43
C LEU A 59 -6.86 -9.29 20.33
N SER A 60 -7.76 -8.34 20.58
CA SER A 60 -8.45 -7.54 19.58
C SER A 60 -8.04 -6.08 19.49
N TYR A 61 -7.25 -5.61 20.42
CA TYR A 61 -6.81 -4.21 20.44
C TYR A 61 -5.72 -3.95 19.39
N ARG A 62 -5.84 -2.83 18.70
CA ARG A 62 -4.81 -2.31 17.80
C ARG A 62 -4.58 -0.82 18.07
N ASP A 63 -3.32 -0.45 18.24
CA ASP A 63 -2.86 0.94 18.29
C ASP A 63 -1.82 1.13 17.17
N ILE A 64 -2.25 1.73 16.09
CA ILE A 64 -1.43 1.93 14.89
C ILE A 64 -1.19 3.42 14.71
N PHE A 65 0.07 3.83 14.58
CA PHE A 65 0.36 5.20 14.24
C PHE A 65 0.43 5.42 12.73
N PHE A 66 0.08 6.64 12.28
CA PHE A 66 0.16 7.04 10.88
C PHE A 66 0.27 8.55 10.77
N TYR A 67 0.71 9.03 9.62
CA TYR A 67 0.73 10.45 9.32
C TYR A 67 -0.52 10.86 8.54
N LYS A 68 -1.09 12.00 8.92
CA LYS A 68 -2.14 12.71 8.17
C LYS A 68 -1.51 13.94 7.53
N TYR A 69 -1.42 13.93 6.21
CA TYR A 69 -0.80 15.01 5.47
C TYR A 69 -1.77 16.20 5.34
N SER A 70 -1.25 17.41 5.45
CA SER A 70 -2.01 18.63 5.18
C SER A 70 -2.20 18.81 3.66
N GLN A 71 -3.09 19.73 3.28
CA GLN A 71 -3.24 20.07 1.86
C GLN A 71 -1.93 20.64 1.30
N GLU A 72 -1.19 21.42 2.08
CA GLU A 72 0.12 21.99 1.71
C GLU A 72 1.16 20.88 1.46
N ASP A 73 1.19 19.83 2.30
CA ASP A 73 2.09 18.68 2.10
C ASP A 73 1.80 17.97 0.75
N ILE A 74 0.51 17.82 0.43
CA ILE A 74 0.07 17.22 -0.83
C ILE A 74 0.38 18.14 -2.03
N ASP A 75 0.17 19.45 -1.87
CA ASP A 75 0.38 20.41 -2.95
C ASP A 75 1.88 20.65 -3.23
N ALA A 76 2.74 20.49 -2.24
CA ALA A 76 4.18 20.61 -2.39
C ALA A 76 4.83 19.36 -3.00
N ALA A 77 4.21 18.19 -2.91
CA ALA A 77 4.79 16.96 -3.41
C ALA A 77 4.64 16.85 -4.94
N GLU A 78 5.70 16.40 -5.60
CA GLU A 78 5.71 16.11 -7.04
C GLU A 78 5.41 14.64 -7.35
N TYR A 79 5.70 13.76 -6.40
CA TYR A 79 5.48 12.33 -6.49
C TYR A 79 4.82 11.77 -5.23
N PHE A 80 4.14 10.65 -5.40
CA PHE A 80 3.39 9.99 -4.35
C PHE A 80 3.53 8.49 -4.44
N ILE A 81 3.59 7.82 -3.27
CA ILE A 81 3.22 6.42 -3.21
C ILE A 81 1.70 6.34 -3.27
N PHE A 82 1.24 5.42 -4.07
CA PHE A 82 -0.14 5.03 -4.12
C PHE A 82 -0.35 3.75 -3.30
N THR A 83 -1.11 3.88 -2.22
CA THR A 83 -1.54 2.75 -1.38
C THR A 83 -2.97 2.40 -1.71
N GLY A 84 -3.20 1.82 -2.88
CA GLY A 84 -4.55 1.52 -3.34
C GLY A 84 -5.27 0.50 -2.46
N HIS A 85 -6.58 0.70 -2.32
CA HIS A 85 -7.42 -0.08 -1.40
C HIS A 85 -8.32 -1.12 -2.04
N GLN A 86 -8.33 -1.23 -3.37
CA GLN A 86 -9.19 -2.20 -4.01
C GLN A 86 -8.42 -3.43 -4.44
N CYS A 87 -8.69 -4.54 -3.76
CA CYS A 87 -8.23 -5.85 -4.18
C CYS A 87 -9.16 -6.40 -5.25
N CYS A 88 -8.63 -6.75 -6.40
CA CYS A 88 -9.39 -7.34 -7.49
C CYS A 88 -9.45 -8.89 -7.44
N GLY A 89 -9.45 -9.46 -6.24
CA GLY A 89 -9.49 -10.91 -6.04
C GLY A 89 -8.09 -11.52 -5.98
N TYR A 90 -7.98 -12.77 -6.41
CA TYR A 90 -6.75 -13.55 -6.31
C TYR A 90 -6.25 -13.95 -7.68
N PRO A 91 -4.92 -14.04 -7.89
CA PRO A 91 -4.35 -14.60 -9.11
C PRO A 91 -4.73 -16.06 -9.27
N GLN A 92 -4.79 -16.55 -10.51
CA GLN A 92 -5.24 -17.89 -10.83
C GLN A 92 -4.21 -18.69 -11.63
N PRO A 93 -4.10 -19.99 -11.42
CA PRO A 93 -4.75 -20.79 -10.36
C PRO A 93 -4.18 -20.49 -8.98
N ALA A 94 -5.06 -20.32 -7.98
CA ALA A 94 -4.66 -19.97 -6.61
C ALA A 94 -4.10 -21.19 -5.84
N SER A 95 -4.54 -22.43 -6.21
CA SER A 95 -4.07 -23.65 -5.56
C SER A 95 -2.55 -23.81 -5.74
N ASP A 96 -1.87 -24.10 -4.62
CA ASP A 96 -0.42 -24.34 -4.57
C ASP A 96 0.40 -23.21 -5.23
N MET A 97 -0.16 -22.00 -5.27
CA MET A 97 0.45 -20.83 -5.91
C MET A 97 0.85 -21.06 -7.37
N LYS A 98 0.15 -21.93 -8.10
CA LYS A 98 0.46 -22.27 -9.49
C LYS A 98 0.49 -21.07 -10.45
N TYR A 99 -0.21 -19.99 -10.13
CA TYR A 99 -0.12 -18.74 -10.89
C TYR A 99 1.31 -18.22 -10.99
N MET A 100 2.18 -18.54 -10.03
CA MET A 100 3.56 -18.06 -10.03
C MET A 100 4.35 -18.62 -11.20
N SER A 101 4.40 -19.94 -11.35
CA SER A 101 5.10 -20.57 -12.47
C SER A 101 4.43 -20.33 -13.82
N LEU A 102 3.14 -19.93 -13.84
CA LEU A 102 2.44 -19.59 -15.08
C LEU A 102 2.65 -18.14 -15.53
N CYS A 103 2.80 -17.21 -14.59
CA CYS A 103 2.82 -15.78 -14.90
C CYS A 103 4.20 -15.16 -14.70
N PHE A 104 5.08 -15.81 -13.95
CA PHE A 104 6.40 -15.29 -13.62
C PHE A 104 7.49 -16.29 -13.97
N ASP A 105 8.71 -15.80 -14.18
CA ASP A 105 9.89 -16.61 -14.39
C ASP A 105 10.26 -17.34 -13.10
N ALA A 106 10.01 -18.66 -13.08
CA ALA A 106 10.18 -19.50 -11.90
C ALA A 106 11.65 -19.62 -11.43
N GLU A 107 12.63 -19.32 -12.29
CA GLU A 107 14.05 -19.37 -11.99
C GLU A 107 14.57 -18.06 -11.37
N LYS A 108 13.80 -16.97 -11.50
CA LYS A 108 14.23 -15.63 -11.09
C LYS A 108 13.74 -15.19 -9.70
N PHE A 109 12.75 -15.84 -9.14
CA PHE A 109 12.22 -15.44 -7.84
C PHE A 109 12.49 -16.45 -6.73
N CYS A 110 12.58 -15.95 -5.53
CA CYS A 110 12.75 -16.77 -4.34
C CYS A 110 11.40 -17.31 -3.86
N TRP A 111 11.26 -18.60 -3.78
CA TRP A 111 10.05 -19.28 -3.28
C TRP A 111 9.78 -19.05 -1.79
N SER A 112 10.80 -18.68 -1.00
CA SER A 112 10.63 -18.40 0.43
C SER A 112 10.09 -17.01 0.72
N CYS A 113 10.53 -15.98 0.00
CA CYS A 113 10.20 -14.58 0.32
C CYS A 113 9.47 -13.83 -0.80
N GLY A 114 9.42 -14.36 -2.02
CA GLY A 114 8.79 -13.74 -3.18
C GLY A 114 9.61 -12.63 -3.86
N CYS A 115 10.85 -12.34 -3.41
CA CYS A 115 11.73 -11.39 -4.08
C CYS A 115 12.18 -11.89 -5.46
N GLY A 116 12.47 -10.97 -6.39
CA GLY A 116 13.03 -11.29 -7.70
C GLY A 116 11.98 -11.62 -8.76
N ARG A 117 10.69 -11.47 -8.51
CA ARG A 117 9.64 -11.77 -9.49
C ARG A 117 9.79 -10.94 -10.76
N ILE A 118 9.87 -11.64 -11.90
CA ILE A 118 9.82 -11.07 -13.24
C ILE A 118 8.60 -11.68 -13.95
N GLN A 119 7.66 -10.84 -14.33
CA GLN A 119 6.46 -11.32 -15.03
C GLN A 119 6.76 -11.63 -16.49
N THR A 120 6.39 -12.83 -16.93
CA THR A 120 6.59 -13.33 -18.28
C THR A 120 5.30 -13.47 -19.08
N ASN A 121 4.17 -13.75 -18.41
CA ASN A 121 2.88 -13.96 -19.05
C ASN A 121 1.78 -13.12 -18.41
N ASP A 122 0.62 -13.06 -19.08
CA ASP A 122 -0.56 -12.34 -18.62
C ASP A 122 -1.10 -12.91 -17.32
N LEU A 123 -1.48 -12.01 -16.40
CA LEU A 123 -2.09 -12.42 -15.15
C LEU A 123 -3.51 -12.92 -15.35
N ARG A 124 -3.81 -13.99 -14.64
CA ARG A 124 -5.15 -14.60 -14.57
C ARG A 124 -5.76 -14.26 -13.21
N VAL A 125 -7.00 -13.82 -13.23
CA VAL A 125 -7.71 -13.39 -12.00
C VAL A 125 -9.08 -14.04 -11.91
N ASN A 126 -9.57 -14.22 -10.68
CA ASN A 126 -10.90 -14.80 -10.46
C ASN A 126 -12.00 -13.74 -10.36
N LYS A 127 -11.67 -12.56 -9.86
CA LYS A 127 -12.61 -11.46 -9.66
C LYS A 127 -11.97 -10.15 -10.06
N LEU A 128 -12.69 -9.38 -10.88
CA LEU A 128 -12.39 -7.99 -11.17
C LEU A 128 -13.68 -7.20 -11.03
N SER A 129 -13.63 -6.06 -10.42
CA SER A 129 -14.69 -5.09 -10.60
C SER A 129 -14.44 -4.33 -11.90
N ARG A 130 -15.47 -3.94 -12.60
CA ARG A 130 -15.39 -3.22 -13.87
C ARG A 130 -15.40 -1.71 -13.70
N HIS A 131 -15.39 -1.23 -12.46
CA HIS A 131 -15.51 0.18 -12.15
C HIS A 131 -14.19 0.73 -11.63
N GLY A 132 -13.69 1.78 -12.25
CA GLY A 132 -12.62 2.62 -11.75
C GLY A 132 -11.20 2.08 -11.88
N PHE A 133 -10.32 2.71 -11.15
CA PHE A 133 -8.90 2.40 -11.06
C PHE A 133 -8.65 1.32 -10.00
N TRP A 134 -8.00 0.23 -10.39
CA TRP A 134 -7.71 -0.92 -9.54
C TRP A 134 -6.25 -0.96 -9.16
N SER A 135 -5.95 -1.10 -7.90
CA SER A 135 -4.58 -1.02 -7.46
C SER A 135 -3.82 -2.33 -7.49
N TYR A 136 -4.42 -3.44 -7.09
CA TYR A 136 -3.69 -4.71 -7.01
C TYR A 136 -4.60 -5.93 -6.98
N CYS A 137 -3.99 -7.09 -7.25
CA CYS A 137 -4.51 -8.41 -6.95
C CYS A 137 -3.93 -8.88 -5.60
N ALA A 138 -4.71 -9.54 -4.77
CA ALA A 138 -4.20 -10.15 -3.53
C ALA A 138 -2.98 -11.03 -3.83
N TRP A 139 -1.99 -11.01 -2.95
CA TRP A 139 -0.68 -11.64 -3.07
C TRP A 139 0.28 -11.04 -4.11
N ILE A 140 -0.19 -10.11 -4.97
CA ILE A 140 0.64 -9.41 -5.96
C ILE A 140 0.36 -7.91 -5.85
N TYR A 141 0.92 -7.29 -4.83
CA TYR A 141 0.56 -5.92 -4.43
C TYR A 141 1.17 -4.82 -5.31
N ASP A 142 2.10 -5.18 -6.19
CA ASP A 142 2.83 -4.26 -7.06
C ASP A 142 2.36 -4.30 -8.52
N GLN A 143 1.15 -4.80 -8.77
CA GLN A 143 0.55 -4.85 -10.09
C GLN A 143 -0.75 -4.05 -10.13
N PHE A 144 -0.84 -3.08 -11.04
CA PHE A 144 -2.03 -2.25 -11.22
C PHE A 144 -2.85 -2.69 -12.41
N PHE A 145 -4.16 -2.77 -12.18
CA PHE A 145 -5.15 -3.03 -13.22
C PHE A 145 -6.01 -1.79 -13.41
N VAL A 146 -6.32 -1.46 -14.65
CA VAL A 146 -7.12 -0.29 -15.03
C VAL A 146 -8.14 -0.69 -16.09
N ASN A 147 -9.27 0.02 -16.14
CA ASN A 147 -10.18 -0.11 -17.25
C ASN A 147 -9.65 0.63 -18.49
N GLU A 148 -10.24 0.35 -19.65
CA GLU A 148 -9.82 0.94 -20.92
C GLU A 148 -9.87 2.46 -20.92
N LYS A 149 -10.92 3.05 -20.33
CA LYS A 149 -11.08 4.50 -20.23
C LYS A 149 -9.90 5.13 -19.45
N ILE A 150 -9.61 4.63 -18.26
CA ILE A 150 -8.51 5.12 -17.42
C ILE A 150 -7.16 4.90 -18.10
N TYR A 151 -6.97 3.75 -18.77
CA TYR A 151 -5.75 3.52 -19.53
C TYR A 151 -5.56 4.60 -20.60
N ASN A 152 -6.56 4.81 -21.45
CA ASN A 152 -6.47 5.73 -22.58
C ASN A 152 -6.34 7.20 -22.14
N GLU A 153 -7.06 7.62 -21.10
CA GLU A 153 -7.06 9.02 -20.64
C GLU A 153 -5.86 9.37 -19.74
N VAL A 154 -5.36 8.40 -18.98
CA VAL A 154 -4.38 8.68 -17.93
C VAL A 154 -3.00 8.12 -18.23
N PHE A 155 -2.87 6.88 -18.69
CA PHE A 155 -1.57 6.19 -18.79
C PHE A 155 -1.01 6.11 -20.21
N ALA A 156 -1.84 5.88 -21.21
CA ALA A 156 -1.40 5.82 -22.61
C ALA A 156 -0.70 7.09 -23.11
N PRO A 157 -1.13 8.31 -22.71
CA PRO A 157 -0.43 9.55 -23.11
C PRO A 157 1.02 9.66 -22.62
N TYR A 158 1.39 8.88 -21.61
CA TYR A 158 2.76 8.82 -21.08
C TYR A 158 3.55 7.61 -21.61
N GLY A 159 3.01 6.88 -22.59
CA GLY A 159 3.69 5.72 -23.18
C GLY A 159 3.74 4.50 -22.26
N ILE A 160 2.91 4.43 -21.21
CA ILE A 160 2.85 3.27 -20.32
C ILE A 160 2.23 2.10 -21.08
N GLU A 161 2.99 1.01 -21.21
CA GLU A 161 2.54 -0.20 -21.87
C GLU A 161 1.47 -0.91 -21.03
N LYS A 162 0.67 -1.74 -21.70
CA LYS A 162 -0.36 -2.56 -21.06
C LYS A 162 -0.20 -4.04 -21.44
N ARG A 163 -0.64 -4.90 -20.53
CA ARG A 163 -0.80 -6.35 -20.75
C ARG A 163 -2.26 -6.74 -20.69
N ALA A 164 -2.60 -7.81 -21.34
CA ALA A 164 -3.91 -8.44 -21.24
C ALA A 164 -4.13 -8.98 -19.81
N VAL A 165 -5.39 -9.11 -19.44
CA VAL A 165 -5.83 -9.74 -18.19
C VAL A 165 -6.78 -10.87 -18.54
N ILE A 166 -6.59 -12.05 -17.97
CA ILE A 166 -7.38 -13.24 -18.25
C ILE A 166 -8.33 -13.52 -17.08
N LYS A 167 -9.62 -13.73 -17.38
CA LYS A 167 -10.62 -14.14 -16.39
C LYS A 167 -11.47 -15.29 -16.95
N GLY A 168 -11.55 -16.39 -16.19
CA GLY A 168 -12.31 -17.57 -16.64
C GLY A 168 -11.85 -18.14 -17.98
N GLY A 169 -10.54 -18.06 -18.27
CA GLY A 169 -9.94 -18.53 -19.53
C GLY A 169 -10.11 -17.57 -20.72
N LYS A 170 -10.77 -16.42 -20.55
CA LYS A 170 -10.97 -15.42 -21.60
C LYS A 170 -10.16 -14.17 -21.33
N VAL A 171 -9.58 -13.59 -22.36
CA VAL A 171 -8.97 -12.25 -22.29
C VAL A 171 -10.07 -11.22 -22.10
N LEU A 172 -9.84 -10.30 -21.17
CA LEU A 172 -10.74 -9.16 -20.97
C LEU A 172 -10.41 -8.07 -22.00
N GLU A 173 -11.44 -7.47 -22.60
CA GLU A 173 -11.27 -6.44 -23.62
C GLU A 173 -11.20 -5.03 -23.00
N ASP A 174 -11.81 -4.85 -21.83
CA ASP A 174 -12.04 -3.57 -21.15
C ASP A 174 -11.17 -3.35 -19.91
N VAL A 175 -10.29 -4.30 -19.57
CA VAL A 175 -9.38 -4.21 -18.40
C VAL A 175 -7.98 -4.63 -18.77
N PHE A 176 -7.01 -3.83 -18.37
CA PHE A 176 -5.59 -4.04 -18.66
C PHE A 176 -4.76 -3.99 -17.39
N GLN A 177 -3.65 -4.71 -17.40
CA GLN A 177 -2.58 -4.55 -16.43
C GLN A 177 -1.57 -3.52 -16.95
N LEU A 178 -1.16 -2.58 -16.11
CA LEU A 178 -0.09 -1.65 -16.46
C LEU A 178 1.28 -2.33 -16.39
N VAL A 179 2.12 -2.11 -17.39
CA VAL A 179 3.53 -2.49 -17.38
C VAL A 179 4.33 -1.33 -16.81
N ILE A 180 4.55 -1.37 -15.51
CA ILE A 180 5.22 -0.28 -14.79
C ILE A 180 6.72 -0.58 -14.76
N PRO A 181 7.59 0.34 -15.26
CA PRO A 181 9.03 0.15 -15.27
C PRO A 181 9.60 0.11 -13.85
N VAL A 182 10.68 -0.61 -13.67
CA VAL A 182 11.49 -0.61 -12.44
C VAL A 182 12.65 0.35 -12.63
N ILE A 183 12.85 1.27 -11.69
CA ILE A 183 14.07 2.07 -11.63
C ILE A 183 15.12 1.26 -10.88
N ASP A 184 16.31 1.12 -11.48
CA ASP A 184 17.39 0.31 -10.92
C ASP A 184 18.26 1.09 -9.90
N GLU A 185 18.06 2.39 -9.77
CA GLU A 185 18.69 3.22 -8.77
C GLU A 185 18.13 2.92 -7.38
N PRO A 186 18.98 2.67 -6.36
CA PRO A 186 18.51 2.39 -5.01
C PRO A 186 17.99 3.65 -4.31
N LEU A 187 16.94 3.46 -3.49
CA LEU A 187 16.46 4.46 -2.55
C LEU A 187 17.36 4.53 -1.31
N ASP A 188 17.49 5.73 -0.73
CA ASP A 188 18.08 5.86 0.60
C ASP A 188 17.06 5.44 1.68
N LEU A 189 17.15 4.19 2.08
CA LEU A 189 16.34 3.59 3.15
C LEU A 189 17.14 3.40 4.44
N THR A 190 18.19 4.21 4.66
CA THR A 190 19.01 4.17 5.87
C THR A 190 18.17 4.28 7.14
N GLY A 191 18.36 3.36 8.07
CA GLY A 191 17.61 3.28 9.33
C GLY A 191 16.24 2.62 9.21
N ARG A 192 15.80 2.24 8.00
CA ARG A 192 14.56 1.50 7.84
C ARG A 192 14.73 0.05 8.29
N LYS A 193 13.74 -0.45 9.02
CA LYS A 193 13.67 -1.86 9.40
C LYS A 193 13.65 -2.74 8.15
N HIS A 194 14.46 -3.76 8.15
CA HIS A 194 14.57 -4.71 7.04
C HIS A 194 14.89 -6.11 7.51
N TRP A 195 14.73 -7.07 6.63
CA TRP A 195 15.09 -8.46 6.83
C TRP A 195 15.91 -8.97 5.66
N LEU A 196 16.86 -9.83 5.96
CA LEU A 196 17.61 -10.60 4.96
C LEU A 196 16.95 -11.97 4.80
N CYS A 197 16.58 -12.33 3.58
CA CYS A 197 16.07 -13.67 3.31
C CYS A 197 17.24 -14.68 3.41
N PRO A 198 17.13 -15.73 4.25
CA PRO A 198 18.24 -16.69 4.41
C PRO A 198 18.44 -17.60 3.17
N ASP A 199 17.45 -17.67 2.27
CA ASP A 199 17.50 -18.58 1.13
C ASP A 199 17.99 -17.91 -0.15
N CYS A 200 17.83 -16.60 -0.31
CA CYS A 200 18.29 -15.88 -1.52
C CYS A 200 19.13 -14.64 -1.25
N ASN A 201 19.37 -14.30 0.00
CA ASN A 201 20.12 -13.12 0.44
C ASN A 201 19.57 -11.77 -0.05
N ASN A 202 18.34 -11.72 -0.56
CA ASN A 202 17.69 -10.45 -0.87
C ASN A 202 17.24 -9.74 0.40
N ILE A 203 17.40 -8.42 0.40
CA ILE A 203 16.87 -7.54 1.45
C ILE A 203 15.42 -7.21 1.14
N LYS A 204 14.58 -7.33 2.16
CA LYS A 204 13.18 -6.92 2.14
C LYS A 204 12.96 -5.89 3.25
N TYR A 205 12.56 -4.68 2.90
CA TYR A 205 12.26 -3.61 3.83
C TYR A 205 10.85 -3.75 4.40
N ASP A 206 10.61 -3.17 5.58
CA ASP A 206 9.28 -3.16 6.17
C ASP A 206 8.28 -2.48 5.25
N ILE A 207 7.06 -3.02 5.20
CA ILE A 207 6.02 -2.52 4.30
C ILE A 207 5.79 -1.02 4.52
N VAL A 208 5.52 -0.34 3.41
CA VAL A 208 5.22 1.09 3.46
C VAL A 208 3.77 1.28 3.87
N HIS A 209 3.60 1.79 5.05
CA HIS A 209 2.33 2.30 5.54
C HIS A 209 2.39 3.82 5.63
N ARG A 210 1.33 4.46 6.10
CA ARG A 210 1.33 5.88 6.43
C ARG A 210 2.20 6.23 7.65
N ASP A 211 3.10 5.36 8.06
CA ASP A 211 4.08 5.58 9.13
C ASP A 211 5.34 6.34 8.65
N TYR A 212 5.42 6.65 7.37
CA TYR A 212 6.44 7.55 6.84
C TYR A 212 5.98 9.01 6.91
N PRO A 213 6.82 9.94 7.42
CA PRO A 213 6.54 11.36 7.29
C PRO A 213 6.52 11.80 5.82
N PHE A 214 7.52 11.38 5.05
CA PHE A 214 7.61 11.46 3.60
C PHE A 214 8.41 10.26 3.10
N PHE A 215 8.01 9.70 1.97
CA PHE A 215 8.79 8.62 1.38
C PHE A 215 9.98 9.20 0.61
N PRO A 216 11.19 8.59 0.68
CA PRO A 216 12.33 9.06 -0.07
C PRO A 216 12.09 9.00 -1.58
N LEU A 217 12.66 9.96 -2.31
CA LEU A 217 12.59 10.07 -3.75
C LEU A 217 13.99 10.08 -4.34
N HIS A 218 14.17 9.52 -5.52
CA HIS A 218 15.42 9.57 -6.28
C HIS A 218 15.70 10.99 -6.79
N GLU A 219 16.97 11.32 -7.09
CA GLU A 219 17.38 12.69 -7.40
C GLU A 219 17.27 13.06 -8.90
N HIS A 220 17.12 12.08 -9.79
CA HIS A 220 17.13 12.29 -11.24
C HIS A 220 15.73 12.48 -11.85
N PRO A 221 15.63 12.93 -13.11
CA PRO A 221 14.35 12.97 -13.80
C PRO A 221 13.66 11.62 -13.77
N LEU A 222 12.49 11.57 -13.18
CA LEU A 222 11.78 10.33 -12.90
C LEU A 222 10.65 10.10 -13.92
N PRO A 223 10.37 8.85 -14.29
CA PRO A 223 9.18 8.53 -15.06
C PRO A 223 7.91 8.94 -14.29
N CYS A 224 6.84 9.19 -15.02
CA CYS A 224 5.56 9.59 -14.43
C CYS A 224 4.95 8.50 -13.52
N ILE A 225 5.33 7.25 -13.70
CA ILE A 225 5.01 6.09 -12.84
C ILE A 225 6.14 5.08 -12.91
N TYR A 226 6.54 4.54 -11.78
CA TYR A 226 7.60 3.53 -11.72
C TYR A 226 7.52 2.69 -10.44
N LYS A 227 8.24 1.56 -10.44
CA LYS A 227 8.49 0.71 -9.27
C LYS A 227 9.89 0.95 -8.73
N THR A 228 10.03 0.89 -7.42
CA THR A 228 11.34 0.91 -6.76
C THR A 228 12.16 -0.32 -7.09
N LYS A 229 13.48 -0.24 -6.96
CA LYS A 229 14.39 -1.40 -7.00
C LYS A 229 14.13 -2.34 -5.84
N GLU A 230 13.90 -1.77 -4.67
CA GLU A 230 13.78 -2.47 -3.40
C GLU A 230 12.47 -3.24 -3.30
N PHE A 231 12.53 -4.31 -2.50
CA PHE A 231 11.37 -5.08 -2.10
C PHE A 231 10.92 -4.69 -0.69
N PHE A 232 9.62 -4.65 -0.49
CA PHE A 232 8.94 -4.36 0.77
C PHE A 232 8.02 -5.51 1.13
N GLY A 233 7.87 -5.76 2.45
CA GLY A 233 7.01 -6.83 2.96
C GLY A 233 7.23 -7.06 4.45
N THR A 234 6.68 -8.14 4.98
CA THR A 234 6.82 -8.52 6.39
C THR A 234 7.77 -9.70 6.53
N GLY A 235 8.67 -9.67 7.50
CA GLY A 235 9.57 -10.76 7.85
C GLY A 235 10.48 -11.33 6.75
N PRO A 236 11.40 -12.22 7.07
CA PRO A 236 12.41 -12.71 6.13
C PRO A 236 11.90 -13.76 5.14
N ARG A 237 10.89 -14.55 5.52
CA ARG A 237 10.36 -15.67 4.71
C ARG A 237 8.89 -15.52 4.33
N GLU A 238 8.26 -14.44 4.73
CA GLU A 238 6.88 -14.15 4.34
C GLU A 238 6.80 -13.82 2.87
N TRP A 239 5.86 -14.45 2.20
CA TRP A 239 5.71 -14.47 0.74
C TRP A 239 4.95 -13.26 0.20
N ASP A 240 5.28 -12.08 0.71
CA ASP A 240 4.58 -10.82 0.45
C ASP A 240 5.47 -9.75 -0.17
N ALA A 241 6.68 -10.13 -0.62
CA ALA A 241 7.60 -9.18 -1.23
C ALA A 241 6.94 -8.46 -2.41
N SER A 242 6.92 -7.15 -2.38
CA SER A 242 6.40 -6.30 -3.45
C SER A 242 7.26 -5.05 -3.58
N ARG A 243 7.25 -4.45 -4.77
CA ARG A 243 7.90 -3.16 -5.00
C ARG A 243 6.92 -2.05 -4.70
N VAL A 244 7.42 -0.92 -4.20
CA VAL A 244 6.59 0.27 -4.05
C VAL A 244 6.40 0.91 -5.43
N ILE A 245 5.19 1.37 -5.70
CA ILE A 245 4.84 2.11 -6.91
C ILE A 245 4.75 3.58 -6.57
N ILE A 246 5.50 4.39 -7.31
CA ILE A 246 5.56 5.84 -7.18
C ILE A 246 4.97 6.46 -8.44
N ILE A 247 4.07 7.43 -8.26
CA ILE A 247 3.36 8.11 -9.35
C ILE A 247 3.54 9.62 -9.26
N SER A 248 3.63 10.29 -10.40
CA SER A 248 3.74 11.74 -10.49
C SER A 248 2.43 12.45 -10.13
N LYS A 249 2.56 13.72 -9.74
CA LYS A 249 1.44 14.60 -9.44
C LYS A 249 0.48 14.75 -10.63
N ASP A 250 0.99 14.72 -11.85
CA ASP A 250 0.15 14.82 -13.05
C ASP A 250 -0.81 13.64 -13.19
N ILE A 251 -0.32 12.42 -13.00
CA ILE A 251 -1.17 11.21 -12.97
C ILE A 251 -2.16 11.28 -11.81
N VAL A 252 -1.67 11.66 -10.62
CA VAL A 252 -2.54 11.83 -9.43
C VAL A 252 -3.68 12.79 -9.71
N ASN A 253 -3.39 13.95 -10.30
CA ASN A 253 -4.41 14.97 -10.61
C ASN A 253 -5.46 14.44 -11.59
N LYS A 254 -5.08 13.68 -12.61
CA LYS A 254 -6.02 13.04 -13.54
C LYS A 254 -6.91 12.02 -12.85
N LEU A 255 -6.33 11.16 -11.99
CA LEU A 255 -7.06 10.16 -11.24
C LEU A 255 -8.01 10.75 -10.19
N LEU A 256 -7.62 11.86 -9.55
CA LEU A 256 -8.49 12.59 -8.62
C LEU A 256 -9.69 13.24 -9.33
N LYS A 257 -9.48 13.77 -10.56
CA LYS A 257 -10.57 14.33 -11.37
C LYS A 257 -11.59 13.27 -11.78
N SER A 258 -11.15 12.07 -12.10
CA SER A 258 -12.04 10.96 -12.46
C SER A 258 -12.73 10.34 -11.24
N LYS A 259 -12.38 10.75 -10.01
CA LYS A 259 -12.82 10.19 -8.71
C LYS A 259 -12.40 8.73 -8.47
N ASP A 260 -11.45 8.25 -9.25
CA ASP A 260 -10.91 6.89 -9.13
C ASP A 260 -9.84 6.77 -8.04
N LEU A 261 -9.38 7.90 -7.52
CA LEU A 261 -8.38 7.99 -6.47
C LEU A 261 -8.91 8.85 -5.33
N LYS A 262 -8.56 8.49 -4.10
CA LYS A 262 -8.82 9.30 -2.92
C LYS A 262 -7.52 9.87 -2.37
N LYS A 263 -7.51 11.14 -1.98
CA LYS A 263 -6.33 11.82 -1.42
C LYS A 263 -5.74 11.09 -0.20
N GLU A 264 -6.58 10.49 0.61
CA GLU A 264 -6.18 9.72 1.78
C GLU A 264 -5.36 8.45 1.47
N TRP A 265 -5.29 8.04 0.20
CA TRP A 265 -4.48 6.89 -0.25
C TRP A 265 -3.08 7.30 -0.71
N LEU A 266 -2.78 8.58 -0.71
CA LEU A 266 -1.51 9.12 -1.15
C LEU A 266 -0.55 9.30 0.02
N ILE A 267 0.69 8.89 -0.19
CA ILE A 267 1.81 9.22 0.69
C ILE A 267 2.76 10.09 -0.13
N PRO A 268 2.94 11.37 0.22
CA PRO A 268 3.83 12.24 -0.52
C PRO A 268 5.28 11.80 -0.40
N CYS A 269 6.01 11.90 -1.51
CA CYS A 269 7.45 11.65 -1.58
C CYS A 269 8.21 12.98 -1.52
N ARG A 270 9.41 12.96 -0.94
CA ARG A 270 10.34 14.10 -0.95
C ARG A 270 11.76 13.64 -1.20
N HIS A 271 12.52 14.48 -1.89
CA HIS A 271 13.97 14.33 -1.90
C HIS A 271 14.50 14.48 -0.46
N LYS A 272 15.57 13.76 -0.17
CA LYS A 272 16.26 13.93 1.10
C LYS A 272 16.83 15.35 1.12
N GLU A 273 16.48 16.14 2.12
CA GLU A 273 17.11 17.45 2.29
C GLU A 273 18.60 17.24 2.45
N SER A 274 19.39 17.88 1.57
CA SER A 274 20.85 17.95 1.73
C SER A 274 21.11 18.63 3.08
N LYS A 275 21.75 17.91 3.99
CA LYS A 275 22.17 18.46 5.27
C LYS A 275 23.26 19.52 5.08
#